data_de29af5c7f018473569853deafa822d4
#
_entry.id   de29af5c7f018473569853deafa822d4
#
_cell.length_a   1.000
_cell.length_b   1.000
_cell.length_c   1.000
_cell.angle_alpha   90.00
_cell.angle_beta   90.00
_cell.angle_gamma   90.00
#
_symmetry.space_group_name_H-M   'P 1'
#
loop_
_entity.id
_entity.type
_entity.pdbx_description
1 polymer ?
#
loop_
_entity_poly.entity_id
_entity_poly.type
_entity_poly.pdbx_seq_one_letter_code
_entity_poly.pdbx_strand_id
1 'polypeptide(L)'
;MKSAILKEARYSKYANVKRILDKHSFDRSPEGLAPTPVCLSYHDRIAGAFTELRLATAPLKPEPGKVLTSVTPTFVSKWLIPKLPDFASEPPDIDLRIRATKKLSSFHSDDMDLAVRQGYSPFSAGLNSPPLFKQDLIALAAPKLLKGMHFPIILAALSALPKVHDRHNLWPDEFADLGIADKNKGDLRLSQTAFAVNVASFGQRSALVSHFLVSSDLAAGNPKKIKALQTLLHIISTF
;
A
#
# COMPACT_ATOMS: atom_id res chain seq x y z
N MET A 1 40.07 -21.93 -11.07
CA MET A 1 39.72 -23.26 -10.52
C MET A 1 38.33 -23.27 -9.83
N LYS A 2 38.03 -22.42 -8.87
CA LYS A 2 36.70 -22.37 -8.20
C LYS A 2 35.48 -22.14 -9.15
N SER A 3 35.65 -21.38 -10.23
CA SER A 3 34.57 -21.08 -11.20
C SER A 3 34.17 -22.31 -12.05
N ALA A 4 35.15 -23.13 -12.41
CA ALA A 4 34.91 -24.36 -13.19
C ALA A 4 34.15 -25.43 -12.38
N ILE A 5 34.53 -25.63 -11.12
CA ILE A 5 33.90 -26.58 -10.20
C ILE A 5 32.44 -26.19 -9.92
N LEU A 6 32.13 -24.91 -9.77
CA LEU A 6 30.77 -24.41 -9.60
C LEU A 6 29.90 -24.56 -10.85
N LYS A 7 30.49 -24.43 -12.06
CA LYS A 7 29.81 -24.73 -13.33
C LYS A 7 29.47 -26.20 -13.45
N GLU A 8 30.42 -27.07 -13.17
CA GLU A 8 30.26 -28.52 -13.27
C GLU A 8 29.21 -29.05 -12.27
N ALA A 9 29.24 -28.58 -11.03
CA ALA A 9 28.22 -28.89 -10.01
C ALA A 9 26.80 -28.42 -10.40
N ARG A 10 26.67 -27.29 -11.06
CA ARG A 10 25.41 -26.83 -11.62
C ARG A 10 24.91 -27.70 -12.76
N TYR A 11 25.77 -28.05 -13.72
CA TYR A 11 25.42 -28.93 -14.84
C TYR A 11 24.97 -30.33 -14.36
N SER A 12 25.64 -30.90 -13.37
CA SER A 12 25.27 -32.17 -12.78
C SER A 12 23.89 -32.15 -12.12
N LYS A 13 23.55 -31.06 -11.40
CA LYS A 13 22.23 -30.91 -10.80
C LYS A 13 21.12 -30.77 -11.84
N TYR A 14 21.34 -30.01 -12.94
CA TYR A 14 20.40 -29.90 -14.04
C TYR A 14 20.17 -31.22 -14.79
N ALA A 15 21.24 -31.98 -15.03
CA ALA A 15 21.14 -33.28 -15.67
C ALA A 15 20.30 -34.26 -14.84
N ASN A 16 20.44 -34.25 -13.52
CA ASN A 16 19.66 -35.06 -12.61
C ASN A 16 18.18 -34.67 -12.57
N VAL A 17 17.85 -33.39 -12.56
CA VAL A 17 16.46 -32.93 -12.61
C VAL A 17 15.79 -33.33 -13.91
N LYS A 18 16.46 -33.17 -15.06
CA LYS A 18 15.97 -33.64 -16.37
C LYS A 18 15.69 -35.15 -16.39
N ARG A 19 16.58 -35.94 -15.81
CA ARG A 19 16.43 -37.40 -15.75
C ARG A 19 15.27 -37.87 -14.87
N ILE A 20 15.01 -37.15 -13.76
CA ILE A 20 13.95 -37.50 -12.81
C ILE A 20 12.57 -37.05 -13.31
N LEU A 21 12.48 -35.87 -13.95
CA LEU A 21 11.19 -35.29 -14.33
C LEU A 21 10.76 -35.62 -15.77
N ASP A 22 11.66 -36.21 -16.58
CA ASP A 22 11.44 -36.52 -18.00
C ASP A 22 10.80 -35.37 -18.82
N LYS A 23 11.13 -34.15 -18.48
CA LYS A 23 10.62 -32.92 -19.09
C LYS A 23 11.74 -31.91 -19.35
N HIS A 24 11.65 -31.23 -20.47
CA HIS A 24 12.51 -30.08 -20.76
C HIS A 24 12.16 -28.93 -19.82
N SER A 25 13.11 -28.54 -18.96
CA SER A 25 12.93 -27.45 -18.00
C SER A 25 13.38 -26.10 -18.54
N PHE A 26 14.24 -26.08 -19.56
CA PHE A 26 14.80 -24.86 -20.15
C PHE A 26 14.90 -24.99 -21.67
N ASP A 27 14.55 -23.92 -22.37
CA ASP A 27 14.78 -23.74 -23.81
C ASP A 27 16.07 -22.96 -24.05
N ARG A 28 16.77 -23.29 -25.13
CA ARG A 28 17.96 -22.55 -25.58
C ARG A 28 17.53 -21.45 -26.53
N SER A 29 17.89 -20.22 -26.22
CA SER A 29 17.75 -19.07 -27.11
C SER A 29 19.14 -18.45 -27.41
N PRO A 30 19.27 -17.60 -28.43
CA PRO A 30 20.50 -16.84 -28.70
C PRO A 30 20.96 -15.99 -27.49
N GLU A 31 20.03 -15.61 -26.62
CA GLU A 31 20.24 -14.81 -25.42
C GLU A 31 20.57 -15.63 -24.17
N GLY A 32 20.49 -16.98 -24.26
CA GLY A 32 20.80 -17.89 -23.17
C GLY A 32 19.74 -18.97 -22.92
N LEU A 33 19.65 -19.44 -21.67
CA LEU A 33 18.67 -20.43 -21.23
C LEU A 33 17.43 -19.75 -20.65
N ALA A 34 16.27 -19.98 -21.24
CA ALA A 34 14.98 -19.52 -20.75
C ALA A 34 14.20 -20.66 -20.09
N PRO A 35 13.56 -20.47 -18.93
CA PRO A 35 12.75 -21.51 -18.31
C PRO A 35 11.47 -21.75 -19.12
N THR A 36 11.11 -23.02 -19.31
CA THR A 36 9.83 -23.39 -19.94
C THR A 36 8.64 -23.09 -19.03
N PRO A 37 7.40 -22.93 -19.54
CA PRO A 37 6.21 -22.76 -18.69
C PRO A 37 6.03 -23.87 -17.65
N VAL A 38 6.42 -25.10 -18.00
CA VAL A 38 6.40 -26.23 -17.06
C VAL A 38 7.40 -26.02 -15.93
N CYS A 39 8.60 -25.53 -16.25
CA CYS A 39 9.62 -25.21 -15.25
C CYS A 39 9.15 -24.08 -14.32
N LEU A 40 8.54 -23.03 -14.83
CA LEU A 40 7.99 -21.94 -14.04
C LEU A 40 6.90 -22.43 -13.08
N SER A 41 5.93 -23.21 -13.59
CA SER A 41 4.87 -23.77 -12.75
C SER A 41 5.41 -24.69 -11.65
N TYR A 42 6.43 -25.50 -11.96
CA TYR A 42 7.09 -26.35 -10.98
C TYR A 42 7.85 -25.52 -9.94
N HIS A 43 8.59 -24.50 -10.38
CA HIS A 43 9.29 -23.57 -9.51
C HIS A 43 8.35 -22.92 -8.49
N ASP A 44 7.20 -22.40 -8.96
CA ASP A 44 6.25 -21.70 -8.09
C ASP A 44 5.68 -22.64 -7.00
N ARG A 45 5.41 -23.90 -7.36
CA ARG A 45 4.96 -24.92 -6.39
C ARG A 45 6.04 -25.28 -5.36
N ILE A 46 7.26 -25.44 -5.81
CA ILE A 46 8.39 -25.75 -4.92
C ILE A 46 8.72 -24.56 -4.02
N ALA A 47 8.73 -23.34 -4.58
CA ALA A 47 8.92 -22.13 -3.80
C ALA A 47 7.83 -21.98 -2.73
N GLY A 48 6.57 -22.28 -3.06
CA GLY A 48 5.48 -22.33 -2.09
C GLY A 48 5.72 -23.34 -0.98
N ALA A 49 6.12 -24.60 -1.33
CA ALA A 49 6.41 -25.63 -0.33
C ALA A 49 7.57 -25.24 0.61
N PHE A 50 8.65 -24.66 0.09
CA PHE A 50 9.74 -24.14 0.94
C PHE A 50 9.28 -22.98 1.82
N THR A 51 8.39 -22.13 1.34
CA THR A 51 7.80 -21.06 2.14
C THR A 51 7.00 -21.66 3.30
N GLU A 52 6.15 -22.65 3.05
CA GLU A 52 5.40 -23.34 4.12
C GLU A 52 6.32 -24.00 5.16
N LEU A 53 7.40 -24.67 4.72
CA LEU A 53 8.40 -25.23 5.64
C LEU A 53 9.05 -24.15 6.51
N ARG A 54 9.38 -23.00 5.91
CA ARG A 54 9.97 -21.86 6.63
C ARG A 54 9.00 -21.30 7.66
N LEU A 55 7.73 -21.15 7.29
CA LEU A 55 6.67 -20.68 8.19
C LEU A 55 6.43 -21.65 9.35
N ALA A 56 6.42 -22.95 9.08
CA ALA A 56 6.30 -23.97 10.12
C ALA A 56 7.48 -23.96 11.11
N THR A 57 8.65 -23.54 10.64
CA THR A 57 9.87 -23.49 11.50
C THR A 57 10.07 -22.11 12.16
N ALA A 58 9.47 -21.04 11.65
CA ALA A 58 9.60 -19.68 12.21
C ALA A 58 9.22 -19.58 13.70
N PRO A 59 8.09 -20.19 14.16
CA PRO A 59 7.75 -20.19 15.59
C PRO A 59 8.75 -20.94 16.48
N LEU A 60 9.54 -21.85 15.87
CA LEU A 60 10.57 -22.62 16.60
C LEU A 60 11.86 -21.81 16.81
N LYS A 61 12.03 -20.73 16.07
CA LYS A 61 13.18 -19.81 16.17
C LYS A 61 12.67 -18.35 16.12
N PRO A 62 11.92 -17.90 17.13
CA PRO A 62 11.49 -16.53 17.17
C PRO A 62 12.73 -15.62 17.24
N GLU A 63 12.78 -14.60 16.38
CA GLU A 63 13.73 -13.49 16.54
C GLU A 63 13.08 -12.49 17.52
N PRO A 64 13.44 -12.52 18.82
CA PRO A 64 12.82 -11.63 19.80
C PRO A 64 13.01 -10.18 19.37
N GLY A 65 11.96 -9.38 19.50
CA GLY A 65 12.02 -7.95 19.21
C GLY A 65 11.88 -7.55 17.75
N LYS A 66 11.81 -8.49 16.79
CA LYS A 66 11.57 -8.15 15.39
C LYS A 66 10.07 -8.12 15.09
N VAL A 67 9.61 -7.02 14.47
CA VAL A 67 8.23 -6.86 14.00
C VAL A 67 8.24 -6.44 12.54
N LEU A 68 7.72 -7.29 11.64
CA LEU A 68 7.60 -6.99 10.23
C LEU A 68 6.17 -6.56 9.91
N THR A 69 6.03 -5.28 9.53
CA THR A 69 4.74 -4.65 9.27
C THR A 69 4.56 -4.36 7.79
N SER A 70 3.41 -4.79 7.22
CA SER A 70 3.01 -4.46 5.84
C SER A 70 1.96 -3.37 5.84
N VAL A 71 2.24 -2.27 5.16
CA VAL A 71 1.38 -1.08 5.11
C VAL A 71 1.34 -0.46 3.72
N THR A 72 0.33 0.39 3.43
CA THR A 72 0.32 1.10 2.15
C THR A 72 1.34 2.24 2.13
N PRO A 73 1.94 2.58 0.95
CA PRO A 73 2.90 3.67 0.85
C PRO A 73 2.38 5.02 1.35
N THR A 74 1.09 5.31 1.11
CA THR A 74 0.46 6.53 1.62
C THR A 74 0.39 6.54 3.15
N PHE A 75 0.02 5.41 3.77
CA PHE A 75 -0.03 5.31 5.23
C PHE A 75 1.35 5.51 5.85
N VAL A 76 2.39 4.91 5.26
CA VAL A 76 3.78 5.12 5.72
C VAL A 76 4.12 6.60 5.67
N SER A 77 4.00 7.22 4.50
CA SER A 77 4.52 8.57 4.27
C SER A 77 3.73 9.65 5.01
N LYS A 78 2.42 9.48 5.17
CA LYS A 78 1.54 10.53 5.70
C LYS A 78 1.17 10.37 7.17
N TRP A 79 1.17 9.14 7.67
CA TRP A 79 0.77 8.88 9.05
C TRP A 79 1.90 8.28 9.90
N LEU A 80 2.57 7.24 9.41
CA LEU A 80 3.52 6.49 10.21
C LEU A 80 4.83 7.25 10.43
N ILE A 81 5.46 7.74 9.35
CA ILE A 81 6.73 8.48 9.44
C ILE A 81 6.66 9.67 10.40
N PRO A 82 5.61 10.54 10.37
CA PRO A 82 5.50 11.63 11.34
C PRO A 82 5.39 11.19 12.80
N LYS A 83 5.04 9.92 13.07
CA LYS A 83 4.89 9.36 14.42
C LYS A 83 6.05 8.45 14.85
N LEU A 84 7.02 8.17 13.99
CA LEU A 84 8.19 7.38 14.35
C LEU A 84 9.02 7.98 15.50
N PRO A 85 9.16 9.30 15.66
CA PRO A 85 9.86 9.87 16.79
C PRO A 85 9.21 9.49 18.15
N ASP A 86 7.86 9.45 18.19
CA ASP A 86 7.12 9.05 19.39
C ASP A 86 7.40 7.58 19.73
N PHE A 87 7.43 6.71 18.70
CA PHE A 87 7.77 5.29 18.86
C PHE A 87 9.22 5.07 19.32
N ALA A 88 10.16 5.87 18.83
CA ALA A 88 11.58 5.74 19.20
C ALA A 88 11.87 6.14 20.65
N SER A 89 10.95 6.83 21.33
CA SER A 89 11.05 7.20 22.75
C SER A 89 10.58 6.11 23.71
N GLU A 90 9.90 5.06 23.21
CA GLU A 90 9.49 3.89 23.99
C GLU A 90 10.66 2.87 24.10
N PRO A 91 10.59 1.85 25.02
CA PRO A 91 11.71 0.93 25.24
C PRO A 91 12.16 0.25 23.94
N PRO A 92 13.46 0.22 23.68
CA PRO A 92 14.03 0.17 22.33
C PRO A 92 14.29 -1.22 21.76
N ASP A 93 13.75 -2.29 22.30
CA ASP A 93 14.11 -3.64 21.88
C ASP A 93 13.32 -4.17 20.67
N ILE A 94 12.62 -3.27 19.92
CA ILE A 94 11.83 -3.66 18.75
C ILE A 94 12.55 -3.21 17.48
N ASP A 95 13.01 -4.19 16.67
CA ASP A 95 13.44 -3.99 15.28
C ASP A 95 12.19 -3.90 14.38
N LEU A 96 11.65 -2.69 14.24
CA LEU A 96 10.47 -2.44 13.41
C LEU A 96 10.86 -2.40 11.94
N ARG A 97 10.38 -3.36 11.16
CA ARG A 97 10.58 -3.44 9.72
C ARG A 97 9.29 -3.12 8.98
N ILE A 98 9.32 -2.09 8.15
CA ILE A 98 8.16 -1.58 7.42
C ILE A 98 8.28 -1.95 5.95
N ARG A 99 7.34 -2.75 5.44
CA ARG A 99 7.19 -3.06 4.02
C ARG A 99 6.05 -2.23 3.43
N ALA A 100 6.38 -1.21 2.66
CA ALA A 100 5.40 -0.37 1.99
C ALA A 100 4.95 -1.04 0.68
N THR A 101 3.74 -1.60 0.64
CA THR A 101 3.20 -2.28 -0.53
C THR A 101 1.68 -2.14 -0.64
N LYS A 102 1.17 -2.13 -1.88
CA LYS A 102 -0.26 -2.18 -2.17
C LYS A 102 -0.80 -3.61 -2.34
N LYS A 103 0.09 -4.59 -2.53
CA LYS A 103 -0.32 -6.00 -2.59
C LYS A 103 -0.88 -6.40 -1.25
N LEU A 104 -1.97 -7.16 -1.28
CA LEU A 104 -2.41 -7.90 -0.10
C LEU A 104 -1.30 -8.91 0.22
N SER A 105 -0.63 -8.70 1.33
CA SER A 105 0.38 -9.64 1.81
C SER A 105 -0.33 -10.86 2.35
N SER A 106 0.16 -12.02 2.01
CA SER A 106 -0.25 -13.24 2.68
C SER A 106 0.56 -13.34 3.98
N PHE A 107 -0.11 -13.38 5.12
CA PHE A 107 0.54 -13.60 6.41
C PHE A 107 1.34 -14.91 6.42
N HIS A 108 0.83 -15.92 5.67
CA HIS A 108 1.46 -17.23 5.59
C HIS A 108 2.69 -17.28 4.68
N SER A 109 2.75 -16.45 3.63
CA SER A 109 3.86 -16.52 2.66
C SER A 109 4.90 -15.42 2.80
N ASP A 110 4.60 -14.34 3.52
CA ASP A 110 5.41 -13.13 3.53
C ASP A 110 6.08 -12.82 4.88
N ASP A 111 6.00 -13.72 5.88
CA ASP A 111 6.51 -13.53 7.26
C ASP A 111 6.04 -12.21 7.90
N MET A 112 4.78 -11.85 7.69
CA MET A 112 4.23 -10.62 8.23
C MET A 112 3.65 -10.87 9.62
N ASP A 113 4.08 -10.06 10.58
CA ASP A 113 3.51 -10.05 11.93
C ASP A 113 2.26 -9.19 11.99
N LEU A 114 2.24 -8.08 11.20
CA LEU A 114 1.20 -7.09 11.24
C LEU A 114 0.94 -6.47 9.86
N ALA A 115 -0.33 -6.21 9.54
CA ALA A 115 -0.66 -5.44 8.34
C ALA A 115 -1.71 -4.37 8.64
N VAL A 116 -1.54 -3.17 8.04
CA VAL A 116 -2.57 -2.13 8.06
C VAL A 116 -3.15 -1.99 6.66
N ARG A 117 -4.47 -2.19 6.56
CA ARG A 117 -5.19 -2.15 5.29
C ARG A 117 -6.51 -1.39 5.43
N GLN A 118 -6.92 -0.79 4.32
CA GLN A 118 -8.25 -0.23 4.17
C GLN A 118 -9.15 -1.28 3.53
N GLY A 119 -10.30 -1.56 4.14
CA GLY A 119 -11.23 -2.55 3.64
C GLY A 119 -12.53 -2.57 4.42
N TYR A 120 -13.41 -3.46 4.03
CA TYR A 120 -14.69 -3.72 4.69
C TYR A 120 -14.63 -5.06 5.44
N SER A 121 -15.22 -5.11 6.62
CA SER A 121 -15.48 -6.37 7.33
C SER A 121 -16.57 -7.18 6.61
N PRO A 122 -16.56 -8.54 6.63
CA PRO A 122 -15.59 -9.37 7.34
C PRO A 122 -14.28 -9.55 6.56
N PHE A 123 -13.17 -9.58 7.28
CA PHE A 123 -11.88 -9.94 6.74
C PHE A 123 -11.68 -11.47 6.75
N SER A 124 -10.57 -11.96 6.20
CA SER A 124 -10.31 -13.40 6.09
C SER A 124 -10.39 -14.10 7.46
N ALA A 125 -10.95 -15.30 7.47
CA ALA A 125 -11.03 -16.12 8.68
C ALA A 125 -9.64 -16.39 9.27
N GLY A 126 -9.55 -16.37 10.60
CA GLY A 126 -8.30 -16.60 11.33
C GLY A 126 -7.44 -15.36 11.56
N LEU A 127 -7.84 -14.19 11.06
CA LEU A 127 -7.14 -12.94 11.33
C LEU A 127 -7.85 -12.16 12.46
N ASN A 128 -7.07 -11.66 13.41
CA ASN A 128 -7.53 -10.66 14.36
C ASN A 128 -7.43 -9.28 13.70
N SER A 129 -8.56 -8.64 13.41
CA SER A 129 -8.61 -7.40 12.63
C SER A 129 -9.40 -6.30 13.33
N PRO A 130 -8.86 -5.75 14.44
CA PRO A 130 -9.49 -4.61 15.09
C PRO A 130 -9.47 -3.36 14.18
N PRO A 131 -10.50 -2.51 14.25
CA PRO A 131 -10.50 -1.24 13.53
C PRO A 131 -9.44 -0.31 14.15
N LEU A 132 -8.55 0.23 13.30
CA LEU A 132 -7.52 1.18 13.71
C LEU A 132 -8.01 2.63 13.59
N PHE A 133 -8.69 2.94 12.49
CA PHE A 133 -9.22 4.27 12.21
C PHE A 133 -10.59 4.21 11.56
N LYS A 134 -11.41 5.18 11.92
CA LYS A 134 -12.60 5.55 11.17
C LYS A 134 -12.20 6.47 10.03
N GLN A 135 -12.73 6.24 8.84
CA GLN A 135 -12.42 7.07 7.70
C GLN A 135 -13.37 8.26 7.62
N ASP A 136 -12.93 9.40 8.12
CA ASP A 136 -13.62 10.68 7.91
C ASP A 136 -13.01 11.36 6.70
N LEU A 137 -13.80 11.57 5.63
CA LEU A 137 -13.34 12.27 4.44
C LEU A 137 -13.38 13.77 4.63
N ILE A 138 -12.37 14.43 4.11
CA ILE A 138 -12.31 15.89 4.04
C ILE A 138 -11.82 16.35 2.66
N ALA A 139 -12.41 17.43 2.18
CA ALA A 139 -11.88 18.15 1.04
C ALA A 139 -10.83 19.16 1.52
N LEU A 140 -9.71 19.23 0.82
CA LEU A 140 -8.61 20.13 1.13
C LEU A 140 -8.03 20.81 -0.10
N ALA A 141 -7.50 22.01 0.08
CA ALA A 141 -6.76 22.75 -0.92
C ALA A 141 -5.84 23.79 -0.27
N ALA A 142 -4.80 24.21 -0.98
CA ALA A 142 -3.96 25.30 -0.49
C ALA A 142 -4.71 26.64 -0.49
N PRO A 143 -4.33 27.57 0.39
CA PRO A 143 -4.94 28.91 0.45
C PRO A 143 -4.91 29.65 -0.88
N LYS A 144 -3.88 29.40 -1.71
CA LYS A 144 -3.74 29.99 -3.04
C LYS A 144 -4.92 29.66 -3.96
N LEU A 145 -5.40 28.40 -3.92
CA LEU A 145 -6.53 27.95 -4.73
C LEU A 145 -7.86 28.53 -4.24
N LEU A 146 -7.93 28.89 -2.96
CA LEU A 146 -9.13 29.41 -2.27
C LEU A 146 -9.20 30.93 -2.23
N LYS A 147 -8.25 31.61 -2.88
CA LYS A 147 -8.17 33.07 -2.88
C LYS A 147 -9.44 33.68 -3.51
N GLY A 148 -10.07 34.60 -2.80
CA GLY A 148 -11.33 35.23 -3.21
C GLY A 148 -12.60 34.44 -2.92
N MET A 149 -12.50 33.27 -2.28
CA MET A 149 -13.66 32.48 -1.85
C MET A 149 -14.11 32.88 -0.44
N HIS A 150 -15.43 32.92 -0.24
CA HIS A 150 -16.03 33.15 1.08
C HIS A 150 -16.10 31.83 1.86
N PHE A 151 -15.81 31.86 3.16
CA PHE A 151 -15.95 30.71 4.06
C PHE A 151 -17.21 30.88 4.93
N PRO A 152 -17.96 29.77 5.17
CA PRO A 152 -17.74 28.39 4.70
C PRO A 152 -17.98 28.28 3.19
N ILE A 153 -17.15 27.44 2.51
CA ILE A 153 -17.30 27.23 1.08
C ILE A 153 -18.59 26.45 0.81
N ILE A 154 -19.43 27.04 -0.04
CA ILE A 154 -20.69 26.42 -0.47
C ILE A 154 -20.43 25.28 -1.48
N LEU A 155 -21.34 24.31 -1.54
CA LEU A 155 -21.22 23.12 -2.41
C LEU A 155 -21.01 23.46 -3.89
N ALA A 156 -21.69 24.52 -4.37
CA ALA A 156 -21.54 24.97 -5.75
C ALA A 156 -20.12 25.47 -6.07
N ALA A 157 -19.46 26.15 -5.13
CA ALA A 157 -18.07 26.58 -5.27
C ALA A 157 -17.11 25.37 -5.19
N LEU A 158 -17.37 24.41 -4.31
CA LEU A 158 -16.61 23.17 -4.23
C LEU A 158 -16.66 22.37 -5.54
N SER A 159 -17.85 22.26 -6.17
CA SER A 159 -18.03 21.55 -7.44
C SER A 159 -17.28 22.22 -8.62
N ALA A 160 -17.06 23.53 -8.55
CA ALA A 160 -16.34 24.29 -9.58
C ALA A 160 -14.81 24.24 -9.43
N LEU A 161 -14.28 23.86 -8.25
CA LEU A 161 -12.84 23.75 -8.05
C LEU A 161 -12.23 22.64 -8.94
N PRO A 162 -11.02 22.86 -9.48
CA PRO A 162 -10.28 21.78 -10.14
C PRO A 162 -9.92 20.71 -9.14
N LYS A 163 -10.11 19.45 -9.50
CA LYS A 163 -9.94 18.29 -8.64
C LYS A 163 -8.77 17.44 -9.02
N VAL A 164 -8.18 16.78 -8.04
CA VAL A 164 -7.29 15.66 -8.24
C VAL A 164 -7.96 14.41 -7.66
N HIS A 165 -7.95 13.34 -8.44
CA HIS A 165 -8.42 12.02 -8.06
C HIS A 165 -7.22 11.14 -7.72
N ASP A 166 -7.34 10.38 -6.67
CA ASP A 166 -6.45 9.28 -6.41
C ASP A 166 -7.05 7.96 -6.93
N ARG A 167 -6.42 6.85 -6.58
CA ARG A 167 -6.89 5.51 -6.95
C ARG A 167 -8.31 5.21 -6.47
N HIS A 168 -8.74 5.78 -5.34
CA HIS A 168 -10.04 5.51 -4.76
C HIS A 168 -11.16 6.23 -5.48
N ASN A 169 -10.84 7.34 -6.17
CA ASN A 169 -11.76 8.11 -7.01
C ASN A 169 -13.05 8.54 -6.27
N LEU A 170 -12.91 9.03 -5.04
CA LEU A 170 -14.01 9.28 -4.11
C LEU A 170 -14.90 10.49 -4.48
N TRP A 171 -14.44 11.40 -5.32
CA TRP A 171 -15.19 12.61 -5.67
C TRP A 171 -16.59 12.35 -6.28
N PRO A 172 -16.74 11.38 -7.24
CA PRO A 172 -18.04 11.10 -7.82
C PRO A 172 -19.06 10.62 -6.78
N ASP A 173 -18.67 9.70 -5.90
CA ASP A 173 -19.54 9.15 -4.87
C ASP A 173 -19.96 10.24 -3.89
N GLU A 174 -19.00 11.05 -3.44
CA GLU A 174 -19.26 12.17 -2.53
C GLU A 174 -20.21 13.21 -3.14
N PHE A 175 -20.05 13.54 -4.41
CA PHE A 175 -20.95 14.47 -5.08
C PHE A 175 -22.34 13.88 -5.31
N ALA A 176 -22.45 12.59 -5.58
CA ALA A 176 -23.72 11.90 -5.66
C ALA A 176 -24.46 11.95 -4.31
N ASP A 177 -23.78 11.65 -3.21
CA ASP A 177 -24.34 11.72 -1.86
C ASP A 177 -24.79 13.12 -1.46
N LEU A 178 -24.10 14.15 -1.95
CA LEU A 178 -24.46 15.55 -1.72
C LEU A 178 -25.51 16.09 -2.70
N GLY A 179 -25.93 15.32 -3.71
CA GLY A 179 -26.89 15.72 -4.73
C GLY A 179 -26.38 16.84 -5.63
N ILE A 180 -25.07 16.96 -5.87
CA ILE A 180 -24.47 18.00 -6.70
C ILE A 180 -23.78 17.42 -7.94
N ALA A 181 -23.90 18.16 -9.06
CA ALA A 181 -23.19 17.80 -10.28
C ALA A 181 -21.75 18.34 -10.25
N ASP A 182 -20.81 17.53 -10.70
CA ASP A 182 -19.45 18.00 -10.93
C ASP A 182 -19.40 18.93 -12.14
N LYS A 183 -18.99 20.17 -11.92
CA LYS A 183 -18.90 21.20 -12.96
C LYS A 183 -17.53 21.26 -13.65
N ASN A 184 -16.55 20.55 -13.14
CA ASN A 184 -15.20 20.58 -13.70
C ASN A 184 -14.92 19.32 -14.53
N LYS A 185 -14.41 19.50 -15.76
CA LYS A 185 -14.13 18.41 -16.70
C LYS A 185 -12.64 18.13 -16.92
N GLY A 186 -11.74 18.80 -16.24
CA GLY A 186 -10.29 18.68 -16.47
C GLY A 186 -9.54 18.07 -15.30
N ASP A 187 -9.93 16.89 -14.84
CA ASP A 187 -9.40 16.28 -13.63
C ASP A 187 -8.05 15.57 -13.84
N LEU A 188 -7.18 15.71 -12.84
CA LEU A 188 -5.91 14.97 -12.74
C LEU A 188 -6.15 13.67 -11.97
N ARG A 189 -5.63 12.55 -12.50
CA ARG A 189 -5.72 11.23 -11.84
C ARG A 189 -4.36 10.72 -11.45
N LEU A 190 -4.20 10.33 -10.19
CA LEU A 190 -2.96 9.85 -9.61
C LEU A 190 -3.14 8.50 -8.96
N SER A 191 -2.06 7.72 -8.91
CA SER A 191 -2.11 6.35 -8.38
C SER A 191 -2.09 6.26 -6.85
N GLN A 192 -1.80 7.36 -6.15
CA GLN A 192 -1.66 7.37 -4.69
C GLN A 192 -2.24 8.64 -4.08
N THR A 193 -2.93 8.49 -2.94
CA THR A 193 -3.48 9.59 -2.15
C THR A 193 -2.40 10.58 -1.69
N ALA A 194 -1.20 10.10 -1.35
CA ALA A 194 -0.08 10.98 -0.96
C ALA A 194 0.27 12.00 -2.06
N PHE A 195 0.20 11.60 -3.33
CA PHE A 195 0.45 12.51 -4.45
C PHE A 195 -0.68 13.53 -4.61
N ALA A 196 -1.94 13.09 -4.41
CA ALA A 196 -3.09 14.00 -4.44
C ALA A 196 -2.99 15.07 -3.34
N VAL A 197 -2.56 14.69 -2.13
CA VAL A 197 -2.28 15.63 -1.03
C VAL A 197 -1.21 16.63 -1.43
N ASN A 198 -0.11 16.19 -2.04
CA ASN A 198 0.96 17.10 -2.48
C ASN A 198 0.45 18.09 -3.54
N VAL A 199 -0.31 17.63 -4.55
CA VAL A 199 -0.92 18.52 -5.57
C VAL A 199 -1.82 19.56 -4.94
N ALA A 200 -2.61 19.16 -3.93
CA ALA A 200 -3.46 20.09 -3.19
C ALA A 200 -2.65 21.11 -2.37
N SER A 201 -1.57 20.66 -1.72
CA SER A 201 -0.67 21.52 -0.93
C SER A 201 0.05 22.55 -1.81
N PHE A 202 0.39 22.19 -3.06
CA PHE A 202 0.97 23.14 -4.03
C PHE A 202 -0.06 24.10 -4.65
N GLY A 203 -1.33 24.00 -4.27
CA GLY A 203 -2.39 24.91 -4.73
C GLY A 203 -2.76 24.74 -6.20
N GLN A 204 -2.56 23.55 -6.75
CA GLN A 204 -2.92 23.25 -8.13
C GLN A 204 -4.37 22.78 -8.24
N ARG A 205 -4.83 21.94 -7.30
CA ARG A 205 -6.17 21.32 -7.30
C ARG A 205 -6.64 21.05 -5.89
N SER A 206 -7.94 20.79 -5.72
CA SER A 206 -8.51 20.25 -4.47
C SER A 206 -8.42 18.74 -4.44
N ALA A 207 -8.18 18.16 -3.25
CA ALA A 207 -8.14 16.72 -3.03
C ALA A 207 -9.21 16.30 -2.02
N LEU A 208 -9.73 15.07 -2.17
CA LEU A 208 -10.62 14.42 -1.21
C LEU A 208 -9.88 13.26 -0.56
N VAL A 209 -9.69 13.30 0.75
CA VAL A 209 -8.81 12.36 1.46
C VAL A 209 -9.31 12.09 2.88
N SER A 210 -8.85 11.01 3.48
CA SER A 210 -9.11 10.72 4.88
C SER A 210 -8.38 11.69 5.80
N HIS A 211 -9.08 12.26 6.77
CA HIS A 211 -8.59 13.27 7.69
C HIS A 211 -7.31 12.83 8.43
N PHE A 212 -7.29 11.59 8.94
CA PHE A 212 -6.16 11.09 9.71
C PHE A 212 -4.83 11.07 8.91
N LEU A 213 -4.90 10.90 7.57
CA LEU A 213 -3.71 10.90 6.70
C LEU A 213 -3.06 12.28 6.55
N VAL A 214 -3.80 13.34 6.80
CA VAL A 214 -3.34 14.72 6.57
C VAL A 214 -3.32 15.58 7.83
N SER A 215 -3.51 14.96 8.99
CA SER A 215 -3.52 15.67 10.28
C SER A 215 -2.25 16.50 10.50
N SER A 216 -1.08 15.93 10.19
CA SER A 216 0.22 16.63 10.30
C SER A 216 0.36 17.75 9.27
N ASP A 217 -0.07 17.51 8.01
CA ASP A 217 -0.05 18.55 6.96
C ASP A 217 -0.97 19.72 7.32
N LEU A 218 -2.15 19.46 7.88
CA LEU A 218 -3.09 20.47 8.33
C LEU A 218 -2.55 21.28 9.53
N ALA A 219 -1.92 20.61 10.48
CA ALA A 219 -1.27 21.27 11.61
C ALA A 219 -0.15 22.21 11.16
N ALA A 220 0.57 21.87 10.09
CA ALA A 220 1.57 22.74 9.47
C ALA A 220 0.96 23.91 8.67
N GLY A 221 -0.37 23.98 8.56
CA GLY A 221 -1.09 25.11 7.93
C GLY A 221 -1.21 25.09 6.40
N ASN A 222 -0.69 24.06 5.73
CA ASN A 222 -0.82 23.90 4.29
C ASN A 222 -0.86 22.39 3.90
N PRO A 223 -1.95 21.91 3.33
CA PRO A 223 -3.16 22.62 2.85
C PRO A 223 -4.15 23.00 3.95
N LYS A 224 -5.23 23.71 3.59
CA LYS A 224 -6.36 24.00 4.48
C LYS A 224 -7.51 23.03 4.22
N LYS A 225 -8.19 22.66 5.29
CA LYS A 225 -9.45 21.93 5.22
C LYS A 225 -10.54 22.87 4.66
N ILE A 226 -11.19 22.45 3.58
CA ILE A 226 -12.31 23.18 2.96
C ILE A 226 -13.60 22.84 3.70
N LYS A 227 -13.90 21.56 3.84
CA LYS A 227 -15.12 21.03 4.44
C LYS A 227 -14.88 19.64 5.02
N ALA A 228 -15.50 19.35 6.17
CA ALA A 228 -15.69 17.98 6.61
C ALA A 228 -16.92 17.43 5.89
N LEU A 229 -16.77 16.30 5.27
CA LEU A 229 -17.82 15.62 4.53
C LEU A 229 -18.31 14.44 5.36
N GLN A 230 -19.64 14.25 5.43
CA GLN A 230 -20.19 13.08 6.10
C GLN A 230 -20.20 11.92 5.09
N THR A 231 -19.21 11.09 5.11
CA THR A 231 -19.11 9.97 4.17
C THR A 231 -19.21 8.63 4.87
N LEU A 232 -19.69 7.66 4.12
CA LEU A 232 -19.81 6.25 4.47
C LEU A 232 -18.55 5.69 5.13
N LEU A 233 -18.77 4.96 6.21
CA LEU A 233 -17.77 4.38 7.10
C LEU A 233 -16.87 3.35 6.41
N HIS A 234 -15.77 3.79 5.87
CA HIS A 234 -14.66 2.89 5.58
C HIS A 234 -13.84 2.69 6.85
N ILE A 235 -13.69 1.47 7.29
CA ILE A 235 -12.87 1.12 8.46
C ILE A 235 -11.49 0.74 7.98
N ILE A 236 -10.46 1.35 8.57
CA ILE A 236 -9.08 0.90 8.41
C ILE A 236 -8.79 -0.04 9.57
N SER A 237 -8.50 -1.28 9.26
CA SER A 237 -8.20 -2.32 10.24
C SER A 237 -6.73 -2.74 10.18
N THR A 238 -6.22 -3.16 11.33
CA THR A 238 -4.97 -3.91 11.47
C THR A 238 -5.28 -5.40 11.43
N PHE A 239 -4.39 -6.17 10.84
CA PHE A 239 -4.42 -7.64 10.83
C PHE A 239 -3.15 -8.18 11.44
#